data_25bba9764536150fee140c1eb263f7f7
#
_entry.id   25bba9764536150fee140c1eb263f7f7
#
_cell.length_a   1.000
_cell.length_b   1.000
_cell.length_c   1.000
_cell.angle_alpha   90.00
_cell.angle_beta   90.00
_cell.angle_gamma   90.00
#
_symmetry.space_group_name_H-M   'P 1'
#
loop_
_entity.id
_entity.type
_entity.pdbx_description
1 polymer ?
#
loop_
_entity_poly.entity_id
_entity_poly.type
_entity_poly.pdbx_seq_one_letter_code
_entity_poly.pdbx_strand_id
1 'polypeptide(L)'
;LTTKVIDWLSNKATKTDSRLDDKIIESLRNPLGLVPIALGFYLIAFYLPLDGTLDFVATTLVKMIVIVTIFSALANLIGPLLSLLDDKWMTPAMLGWMRKAIEVLIWITAAAMILDIWGIQIGPIVAGLGLFGIALALGAQDVFKNIFAGIFILSENRFQKGDRIRIGDSLHGIVDHIGLRSTTVKLFDSSPVFVPNADLSDAQVINHAMMEVRRLDWTINLTYSTTIDQLKAISSDIETYITDDKNLP
;
A
#
# COMPACT_ATOMS: atom_id res chain seq x y z
N LEU A 1 6.35 -39.69 -9.82
CA LEU A 1 6.56 -39.50 -8.38
C LEU A 1 5.94 -38.17 -7.89
N THR A 2 6.21 -37.07 -8.56
CA THR A 2 5.68 -35.73 -8.20
C THR A 2 4.16 -35.62 -8.30
N THR A 3 3.52 -36.23 -9.33
CA THR A 3 2.05 -36.24 -9.43
C THR A 3 1.42 -36.94 -8.23
N LYS A 4 1.97 -38.08 -7.77
CA LYS A 4 1.45 -38.77 -6.57
C LYS A 4 1.64 -38.00 -5.28
N VAL A 5 2.74 -37.25 -5.15
CA VAL A 5 2.98 -36.38 -3.98
C VAL A 5 2.04 -35.17 -4.00
N ILE A 6 1.85 -34.58 -5.17
CA ILE A 6 0.93 -33.43 -5.35
C ILE A 6 -0.52 -33.89 -5.12
N ASP A 7 -0.94 -35.04 -5.65
CA ASP A 7 -2.28 -35.60 -5.44
C ASP A 7 -2.50 -35.96 -3.96
N TRP A 8 -1.46 -36.43 -3.25
CA TRP A 8 -1.53 -36.67 -1.80
C TRP A 8 -1.64 -35.39 -1.00
N LEU A 9 -0.88 -34.33 -1.36
CA LEU A 9 -0.97 -33.00 -0.76
C LEU A 9 -2.33 -32.36 -1.05
N SER A 10 -2.83 -32.45 -2.27
CA SER A 10 -4.15 -31.98 -2.67
C SER A 10 -5.26 -32.67 -1.87
N ASN A 11 -5.22 -34.02 -1.74
CA ASN A 11 -6.19 -34.77 -0.94
C ASN A 11 -6.12 -34.45 0.57
N LYS A 12 -5.00 -33.96 1.05
CA LYS A 12 -4.85 -33.50 2.45
C LYS A 12 -5.35 -32.08 2.65
N ALA A 13 -5.18 -31.23 1.64
CA ALA A 13 -5.67 -29.83 1.64
C ALA A 13 -7.19 -29.76 1.47
N THR A 14 -7.81 -30.64 0.70
CA THR A 14 -9.29 -30.72 0.57
C THR A 14 -10.01 -31.04 1.89
N LYS A 15 -9.27 -31.39 2.95
CA LYS A 15 -9.80 -31.52 4.31
C LYS A 15 -9.80 -30.21 5.11
N THR A 16 -9.21 -29.15 4.57
CA THR A 16 -9.17 -27.81 5.17
C THR A 16 -10.16 -26.94 4.38
N ASP A 17 -11.09 -26.28 5.06
CA ASP A 17 -12.13 -25.39 4.46
C ASP A 17 -11.58 -24.13 3.79
N SER A 18 -10.29 -24.09 3.45
CA SER A 18 -9.61 -22.91 2.91
C SER A 18 -9.43 -23.05 1.39
N ARG A 19 -10.17 -22.23 0.63
CA ARG A 19 -10.00 -22.09 -0.84
C ARG A 19 -8.59 -21.63 -1.25
N LEU A 20 -7.79 -21.17 -0.30
CA LEU A 20 -6.43 -20.71 -0.53
C LEU A 20 -5.44 -21.85 -0.66
N ASP A 21 -5.59 -22.90 0.15
CA ASP A 21 -4.71 -24.06 0.14
C ASP A 21 -4.75 -24.75 -1.22
N ASP A 22 -5.95 -24.85 -1.80
CA ASP A 22 -6.14 -25.43 -3.13
C ASP A 22 -5.45 -24.62 -4.22
N LYS A 23 -5.59 -23.29 -4.19
CA LYS A 23 -4.95 -22.39 -5.17
C LYS A 23 -3.42 -22.41 -5.06
N ILE A 24 -2.88 -22.49 -3.85
CA ILE A 24 -1.43 -22.57 -3.60
C ILE A 24 -0.88 -23.89 -4.16
N ILE A 25 -1.53 -25.01 -3.87
CA ILE A 25 -1.10 -26.33 -4.34
C ILE A 25 -1.19 -26.43 -5.86
N GLU A 26 -2.26 -25.93 -6.46
CA GLU A 26 -2.41 -25.87 -7.91
C GLU A 26 -1.33 -25.01 -8.57
N SER A 27 -1.00 -23.87 -7.97
CA SER A 27 0.05 -22.96 -8.47
C SER A 27 1.45 -23.58 -8.41
N LEU A 28 1.71 -24.45 -7.44
CA LEU A 28 2.98 -25.15 -7.28
C LEU A 28 3.10 -26.41 -8.18
N ARG A 29 2.00 -26.89 -8.76
CA ARG A 29 1.99 -28.12 -9.56
C ARG A 29 2.96 -28.08 -10.73
N ASN A 30 2.99 -27.01 -11.49
CA ASN A 30 3.87 -26.84 -12.65
C ASN A 30 5.35 -26.74 -12.25
N PRO A 31 5.77 -25.88 -11.30
CA PRO A 31 7.15 -25.81 -10.85
C PRO A 31 7.67 -27.12 -10.28
N LEU A 32 6.87 -27.81 -9.45
CA LEU A 32 7.25 -29.09 -8.85
C LEU A 32 7.43 -30.19 -9.90
N GLY A 33 6.84 -30.05 -11.09
CA GLY A 33 7.08 -30.95 -12.23
C GLY A 33 8.53 -30.92 -12.74
N LEU A 34 9.30 -29.85 -12.47
CA LEU A 34 10.72 -29.76 -12.83
C LEU A 34 11.65 -30.48 -11.86
N VAL A 35 11.19 -30.76 -10.64
CA VAL A 35 12.02 -31.44 -9.60
C VAL A 35 12.54 -32.80 -10.03
N PRO A 36 11.74 -33.73 -10.62
CA PRO A 36 12.27 -34.99 -11.11
C PRO A 36 13.28 -34.84 -12.24
N ILE A 37 13.12 -33.82 -13.07
CA ILE A 37 14.05 -33.52 -14.15
C ILE A 37 15.38 -33.08 -13.56
N ALA A 38 15.35 -32.15 -12.58
CA ALA A 38 16.54 -31.71 -11.84
C ALA A 38 17.24 -32.90 -11.15
N LEU A 39 16.47 -33.77 -10.49
CA LEU A 39 16.99 -34.96 -9.83
C LEU A 39 17.62 -35.94 -10.83
N GLY A 40 16.98 -36.15 -11.98
CA GLY A 40 17.52 -37.00 -13.06
C GLY A 40 18.85 -36.52 -13.58
N PHE A 41 18.95 -35.19 -13.88
CA PHE A 41 20.21 -34.60 -14.30
C PHE A 41 21.27 -34.61 -13.20
N TYR A 42 20.88 -34.41 -11.94
CA TYR A 42 21.80 -34.54 -10.80
C TYR A 42 22.37 -35.96 -10.67
N LEU A 43 21.54 -37.01 -10.78
CA LEU A 43 21.97 -38.41 -10.72
C LEU A 43 22.89 -38.74 -11.88
N ILE A 44 22.60 -38.27 -13.10
CA ILE A 44 23.46 -38.44 -14.25
C ILE A 44 24.84 -37.81 -13.99
N ALA A 45 24.87 -36.54 -13.54
CA ALA A 45 26.13 -35.86 -13.23
C ALA A 45 26.91 -36.52 -12.08
N PHE A 46 26.21 -37.16 -11.12
CA PHE A 46 26.84 -37.81 -9.99
C PHE A 46 27.44 -39.21 -10.36
N TYR A 47 26.74 -39.97 -11.21
CA TYR A 47 27.17 -41.35 -11.55
C TYR A 47 28.08 -41.44 -12.77
N LEU A 48 28.05 -40.48 -13.70
CA LEU A 48 28.99 -40.43 -14.78
C LEU A 48 30.29 -39.77 -14.32
N PRO A 49 31.43 -40.38 -14.58
CA PRO A 49 32.73 -39.73 -14.35
C PRO A 49 32.95 -38.66 -15.43
N LEU A 50 32.35 -37.49 -15.22
CA LEU A 50 32.48 -36.34 -16.10
C LEU A 50 33.70 -35.52 -15.64
N ASP A 51 34.60 -35.19 -16.57
CA ASP A 51 35.79 -34.42 -16.27
C ASP A 51 35.77 -33.07 -17.00
N GLY A 52 36.33 -32.04 -16.33
CA GLY A 52 36.61 -30.76 -16.95
C GLY A 52 35.36 -29.97 -17.31
N THR A 53 35.22 -29.54 -18.57
CA THR A 53 34.12 -28.72 -19.05
C THR A 53 32.77 -29.41 -19.02
N LEU A 54 32.73 -30.75 -19.19
CA LEU A 54 31.49 -31.53 -19.17
C LEU A 54 30.89 -31.57 -17.75
N ASP A 55 31.72 -31.73 -16.74
CA ASP A 55 31.29 -31.70 -15.34
C ASP A 55 30.75 -30.30 -14.97
N PHE A 56 31.47 -29.25 -15.35
CA PHE A 56 31.03 -27.87 -15.16
C PHE A 56 29.66 -27.62 -15.81
N VAL A 57 29.46 -28.02 -17.06
CA VAL A 57 28.19 -27.82 -17.77
C VAL A 57 27.06 -28.64 -17.13
N ALA A 58 27.30 -29.89 -16.79
CA ALA A 58 26.31 -30.76 -16.19
C ALA A 58 25.84 -30.24 -14.81
N THR A 59 26.79 -29.88 -13.95
CA THR A 59 26.48 -29.34 -12.61
C THR A 59 25.82 -27.98 -12.68
N THR A 60 26.24 -27.11 -13.63
CA THR A 60 25.63 -25.80 -13.85
C THR A 60 24.20 -25.92 -14.38
N LEU A 61 23.91 -26.86 -15.27
CA LEU A 61 22.54 -27.12 -15.74
C LEU A 61 21.63 -27.58 -14.60
N VAL A 62 22.11 -28.47 -13.71
CA VAL A 62 21.35 -28.86 -12.52
C VAL A 62 21.01 -27.67 -11.66
N LYS A 63 22.00 -26.82 -11.33
CA LYS A 63 21.80 -25.60 -10.56
C LYS A 63 20.80 -24.66 -11.25
N MET A 64 20.90 -24.49 -12.57
CA MET A 64 19.98 -23.66 -13.35
C MET A 64 18.52 -24.17 -13.25
N ILE A 65 18.31 -25.49 -13.41
CA ILE A 65 16.96 -26.08 -13.28
C ILE A 65 16.40 -25.86 -11.86
N VAL A 66 17.23 -26.01 -10.84
CA VAL A 66 16.83 -25.75 -9.45
C VAL A 66 16.42 -24.29 -9.26
N ILE A 67 17.22 -23.32 -9.75
CA ILE A 67 16.90 -21.89 -9.70
C ILE A 67 15.57 -21.62 -10.40
N VAL A 68 15.41 -22.10 -11.64
CA VAL A 68 14.17 -21.91 -12.42
C VAL A 68 12.96 -22.51 -11.68
N THR A 69 13.13 -23.68 -11.06
CA THR A 69 12.06 -24.32 -10.28
C THR A 69 11.64 -23.48 -9.09
N ILE A 70 12.61 -22.99 -8.30
CA ILE A 70 12.33 -22.18 -7.11
C ILE A 70 11.68 -20.84 -7.51
N PHE A 71 12.24 -20.14 -8.48
CA PHE A 71 11.73 -18.83 -8.89
C PHE A 71 10.39 -18.93 -9.63
N SER A 72 10.16 -20.01 -10.40
CA SER A 72 8.86 -20.31 -10.98
C SER A 72 7.81 -20.60 -9.89
N ALA A 73 8.18 -21.33 -8.83
CA ALA A 73 7.29 -21.54 -7.69
C ALA A 73 6.92 -20.23 -7.01
N LEU A 74 7.92 -19.36 -6.75
CA LEU A 74 7.69 -18.04 -6.17
C LEU A 74 6.77 -17.17 -7.05
N ALA A 75 7.02 -17.14 -8.37
CA ALA A 75 6.21 -16.37 -9.32
C ALA A 75 4.75 -16.85 -9.36
N ASN A 76 4.53 -18.18 -9.33
CA ASN A 76 3.18 -18.72 -9.34
C ASN A 76 2.40 -18.51 -8.03
N LEU A 77 3.09 -18.34 -6.90
CA LEU A 77 2.47 -18.02 -5.62
C LEU A 77 1.93 -16.59 -5.50
N ILE A 78 2.41 -15.65 -6.35
CA ILE A 78 1.97 -14.24 -6.29
C ILE A 78 0.46 -14.13 -6.50
N GLY A 79 -0.11 -14.89 -7.47
CA GLY A 79 -1.54 -14.84 -7.76
C GLY A 79 -2.42 -15.18 -6.55
N PRO A 80 -2.24 -16.36 -5.93
CA PRO A 80 -2.92 -16.72 -4.68
C PRO A 80 -2.73 -15.71 -3.54
N LEU A 81 -1.49 -15.22 -3.33
CA LEU A 81 -1.21 -14.24 -2.28
C LEU A 81 -1.92 -12.91 -2.51
N LEU A 82 -1.91 -12.39 -3.73
CA LEU A 82 -2.65 -11.16 -4.07
C LEU A 82 -4.16 -11.35 -3.98
N SER A 83 -4.68 -12.57 -4.15
CA SER A 83 -6.12 -12.86 -3.97
C SER A 83 -6.58 -12.79 -2.50
N LEU A 84 -5.67 -12.62 -1.53
CA LEU A 84 -5.97 -12.31 -0.12
C LEU A 84 -6.28 -10.84 0.11
N LEU A 85 -5.84 -9.96 -0.78
CA LEU A 85 -6.12 -8.55 -0.67
C LEU A 85 -7.59 -8.32 -1.05
N ASP A 86 -8.33 -7.74 -0.12
CA ASP A 86 -9.76 -7.49 -0.28
C ASP A 86 -10.00 -6.56 -1.48
N ASP A 87 -10.94 -6.92 -2.37
CA ASP A 87 -11.35 -6.15 -3.56
C ASP A 87 -11.86 -4.73 -3.25
N LYS A 88 -12.12 -4.44 -1.97
CA LYS A 88 -12.58 -3.11 -1.52
C LYS A 88 -11.55 -1.99 -1.70
N TRP A 89 -10.26 -2.33 -1.73
CA TRP A 89 -9.17 -1.33 -1.75
C TRP A 89 -8.47 -1.24 -3.09
N MET A 90 -8.56 -2.28 -3.93
CA MET A 90 -7.82 -2.37 -5.19
C MET A 90 -8.70 -2.87 -6.33
N THR A 91 -8.59 -2.22 -7.48
CA THR A 91 -9.25 -2.70 -8.69
C THR A 91 -8.55 -3.96 -9.24
N PRO A 92 -9.27 -4.87 -9.94
CA PRO A 92 -8.66 -6.03 -10.58
C PRO A 92 -7.51 -5.68 -11.53
N ALA A 93 -7.61 -4.53 -12.20
CA ALA A 93 -6.54 -4.02 -13.05
C ALA A 93 -5.27 -3.69 -12.26
N MET A 94 -5.40 -3.04 -11.10
CA MET A 94 -4.28 -2.70 -10.22
C MET A 94 -3.59 -3.95 -9.69
N LEU A 95 -4.35 -4.95 -9.24
CA LEU A 95 -3.81 -6.25 -8.82
C LEU A 95 -3.06 -6.96 -9.97
N GLY A 96 -3.58 -6.88 -11.19
CA GLY A 96 -2.91 -7.41 -12.39
C GLY A 96 -1.56 -6.73 -12.66
N TRP A 97 -1.49 -5.40 -12.56
CA TRP A 97 -0.23 -4.66 -12.71
C TRP A 97 0.78 -4.99 -11.60
N MET A 98 0.34 -5.07 -10.34
CA MET A 98 1.20 -5.44 -9.21
C MET A 98 1.76 -6.85 -9.39
N ARG A 99 0.91 -7.82 -9.75
CA ARG A 99 1.35 -9.18 -10.06
C ARG A 99 2.46 -9.18 -11.11
N LYS A 100 2.22 -8.48 -12.23
CA LYS A 100 3.19 -8.41 -13.34
C LYS A 100 4.51 -7.78 -12.91
N ALA A 101 4.48 -6.68 -12.13
CA ALA A 101 5.67 -6.03 -11.63
C ALA A 101 6.50 -6.95 -10.72
N ILE A 102 5.85 -7.67 -9.80
CA ILE A 102 6.53 -8.62 -8.91
C ILE A 102 7.09 -9.82 -9.70
N GLU A 103 6.32 -10.38 -10.66
CA GLU A 103 6.79 -11.44 -11.55
C GLU A 103 8.07 -11.03 -12.30
N VAL A 104 8.10 -9.81 -12.86
CA VAL A 104 9.28 -9.29 -13.57
C VAL A 104 10.48 -9.19 -12.63
N LEU A 105 10.33 -8.70 -11.40
CA LEU A 105 11.43 -8.63 -10.43
C LEU A 105 11.96 -10.02 -10.06
N ILE A 106 11.08 -10.99 -9.87
CA ILE A 106 11.44 -12.39 -9.59
C ILE A 106 12.27 -12.96 -10.74
N TRP A 107 11.82 -12.76 -11.99
CA TRP A 107 12.53 -13.29 -13.16
C TRP A 107 13.85 -12.56 -13.44
N ILE A 108 13.95 -11.26 -13.17
CA ILE A 108 15.23 -10.53 -13.25
C ILE A 108 16.22 -11.11 -12.24
N THR A 109 15.78 -11.38 -11.01
CA THR A 109 16.63 -11.97 -9.96
C THR A 109 17.07 -13.39 -10.36
N ALA A 110 16.15 -14.22 -10.87
CA ALA A 110 16.47 -15.55 -11.36
C ALA A 110 17.50 -15.50 -12.51
N ALA A 111 17.32 -14.61 -13.46
CA ALA A 111 18.25 -14.41 -14.58
C ALA A 111 19.64 -14.00 -14.10
N ALA A 112 19.74 -13.07 -13.14
CA ALA A 112 21.00 -12.66 -12.55
C ALA A 112 21.71 -13.84 -11.90
N MET A 113 21.00 -14.66 -11.09
CA MET A 113 21.58 -15.86 -10.47
C MET A 113 22.03 -16.90 -11.50
N ILE A 114 21.27 -17.07 -12.60
CA ILE A 114 21.66 -17.99 -13.68
C ILE A 114 22.94 -17.48 -14.37
N LEU A 115 23.06 -16.18 -14.65
CA LEU A 115 24.25 -15.61 -15.25
C LEU A 115 25.48 -15.81 -14.34
N ASP A 116 25.31 -15.61 -13.03
CA ASP A 116 26.37 -15.78 -12.03
C ASP A 116 26.93 -17.22 -12.01
N ILE A 117 26.08 -18.22 -12.00
CA ILE A 117 26.53 -19.64 -12.00
C ILE A 117 27.23 -20.02 -13.32
N TRP A 118 26.99 -19.33 -14.42
CA TRP A 118 27.71 -19.49 -15.68
C TRP A 118 29.04 -18.70 -15.69
N GLY A 119 29.41 -18.04 -14.58
CA GLY A 119 30.65 -17.29 -14.45
C GLY A 119 30.62 -15.90 -15.11
N ILE A 120 29.43 -15.42 -15.49
CA ILE A 120 29.27 -14.07 -16.02
C ILE A 120 29.27 -13.09 -14.85
N GLN A 121 30.12 -12.09 -14.90
CA GLN A 121 30.19 -11.05 -13.87
C GLN A 121 28.89 -10.20 -13.86
N ILE A 122 28.03 -10.45 -12.88
CA ILE A 122 26.76 -9.71 -12.73
C ILE A 122 26.91 -8.34 -12.05
N GLY A 123 28.07 -8.08 -11.41
CA GLY A 123 28.33 -6.83 -10.69
C GLY A 123 27.97 -5.56 -11.48
N PRO A 124 28.44 -5.37 -12.71
CA PRO A 124 28.07 -4.22 -13.54
C PRO A 124 26.57 -4.14 -13.87
N ILE A 125 25.91 -5.30 -14.06
CA ILE A 125 24.47 -5.37 -14.34
C ILE A 125 23.68 -4.94 -13.10
N VAL A 126 24.04 -5.48 -11.93
CA VAL A 126 23.40 -5.13 -10.65
C VAL A 126 23.62 -3.65 -10.31
N ALA A 127 24.83 -3.12 -10.56
CA ALA A 127 25.12 -1.70 -10.37
C ALA A 127 24.25 -0.82 -11.30
N GLY A 128 24.11 -1.19 -12.57
CA GLY A 128 23.24 -0.50 -13.52
C GLY A 128 21.77 -0.53 -13.11
N LEU A 129 21.27 -1.69 -12.70
CA LEU A 129 19.90 -1.84 -12.17
C LEU A 129 19.70 -1.04 -10.88
N GLY A 130 20.73 -0.98 -10.01
CA GLY A 130 20.71 -0.15 -8.80
C GLY A 130 20.58 1.35 -9.12
N LEU A 131 21.36 1.84 -10.09
CA LEU A 131 21.26 3.24 -10.54
C LEU A 131 19.88 3.54 -11.16
N PHE A 132 19.35 2.62 -11.98
CA PHE A 132 18.00 2.72 -12.52
C PHE A 132 16.96 2.71 -11.41
N GLY A 133 17.14 1.86 -10.38
CA GLY A 133 16.27 1.82 -9.20
C GLY A 133 16.23 3.14 -8.44
N ILE A 134 17.38 3.82 -8.29
CA ILE A 134 17.44 5.16 -7.67
C ILE A 134 16.66 6.17 -8.52
N ALA A 135 16.83 6.18 -9.84
CA ALA A 135 16.08 7.09 -10.71
C ALA A 135 14.57 6.84 -10.63
N LEU A 136 14.16 5.57 -10.58
CA LEU A 136 12.76 5.19 -10.41
C LEU A 136 12.22 5.61 -9.04
N ALA A 137 13.01 5.44 -7.98
CA ALA A 137 12.63 5.84 -6.62
C ALA A 137 12.43 7.36 -6.50
N LEU A 138 13.30 8.15 -7.12
CA LEU A 138 13.15 9.61 -7.19
C LEU A 138 11.90 10.00 -7.99
N GLY A 139 11.61 9.32 -9.09
CA GLY A 139 10.37 9.53 -9.86
C GLY A 139 9.09 9.15 -9.10
N ALA A 140 9.17 8.19 -8.17
CA ALA A 140 8.04 7.73 -7.35
C ALA A 140 7.95 8.43 -5.98
N GLN A 141 8.85 9.36 -5.66
CA GLN A 141 8.97 10.00 -4.34
C GLN A 141 7.64 10.59 -3.86
N ASP A 142 6.92 11.32 -4.73
CA ASP A 142 5.65 11.95 -4.36
C ASP A 142 4.54 10.93 -4.04
N VAL A 143 4.56 9.78 -4.71
CA VAL A 143 3.61 8.70 -4.41
C VAL A 143 3.84 8.17 -3.01
N PHE A 144 5.08 7.88 -2.64
CA PHE A 144 5.44 7.42 -1.29
C PHE A 144 5.15 8.49 -0.23
N LYS A 145 5.49 9.77 -0.49
CA LYS A 145 5.18 10.88 0.42
C LYS A 145 3.68 10.91 0.76
N ASN A 146 2.82 10.80 -0.24
CA ASN A 146 1.37 10.80 -0.05
C ASN A 146 0.85 9.57 0.71
N ILE A 147 1.41 8.38 0.45
CA ILE A 147 1.03 7.15 1.16
C ILE A 147 1.38 7.26 2.65
N PHE A 148 2.61 7.65 2.98
CA PHE A 148 3.03 7.83 4.37
C PHE A 148 2.22 8.92 5.07
N ALA A 149 1.95 10.03 4.40
CA ALA A 149 1.09 11.09 4.92
C ALA A 149 -0.32 10.56 5.25
N GLY A 150 -0.92 9.73 4.40
CA GLY A 150 -2.20 9.09 4.67
C GLY A 150 -2.17 8.19 5.91
N ILE A 151 -1.09 7.41 6.07
CA ILE A 151 -0.88 6.57 7.26
C ILE A 151 -0.76 7.45 8.53
N PHE A 152 -0.01 8.55 8.48
CA PHE A 152 0.14 9.46 9.62
C PHE A 152 -1.17 10.16 9.97
N ILE A 153 -1.95 10.63 9.00
CA ILE A 153 -3.28 11.22 9.24
C ILE A 153 -4.17 10.26 10.02
N LEU A 154 -4.18 8.97 9.62
CA LEU A 154 -4.98 7.94 10.28
C LEU A 154 -4.43 7.57 11.66
N SER A 155 -3.11 7.43 11.82
CA SER A 155 -2.48 7.02 13.09
C SER A 155 -2.56 8.10 14.17
N GLU A 156 -2.44 9.37 13.78
CA GLU A 156 -2.53 10.52 14.70
C GLU A 156 -3.99 10.95 14.98
N ASN A 157 -4.97 10.38 14.27
CA ASN A 157 -6.39 10.77 14.36
C ASN A 157 -6.61 12.28 14.20
N ARG A 158 -5.87 12.93 13.30
CA ARG A 158 -6.00 14.38 13.08
C ARG A 158 -7.41 14.79 12.68
N PHE A 159 -8.04 13.98 11.86
CA PHE A 159 -9.46 14.07 11.48
C PHE A 159 -9.95 12.71 10.99
N GLN A 160 -11.24 12.50 11.03
CA GLN A 160 -11.91 11.28 10.62
C GLN A 160 -12.96 11.57 9.56
N LYS A 161 -13.49 10.48 8.92
CA LYS A 161 -14.63 10.60 8.03
C LYS A 161 -15.82 11.22 8.77
N GLY A 162 -16.39 12.26 8.20
CA GLY A 162 -17.50 13.03 8.77
C GLY A 162 -17.07 14.30 9.48
N ASP A 163 -15.78 14.47 9.79
CA ASP A 163 -15.28 15.69 10.42
C ASP A 163 -15.36 16.90 9.49
N ARG A 164 -15.76 18.03 10.06
CA ARG A 164 -15.69 19.31 9.39
C ARG A 164 -14.30 19.90 9.58
N ILE A 165 -13.58 20.05 8.48
CA ILE A 165 -12.22 20.60 8.49
C ILE A 165 -12.10 21.87 7.67
N ARG A 166 -11.14 22.74 8.07
CA ARG A 166 -10.71 23.90 7.30
C ARG A 166 -9.21 23.86 7.12
N ILE A 167 -8.76 24.11 5.88
CA ILE A 167 -7.36 24.14 5.50
C ILE A 167 -7.09 25.52 4.90
N GLY A 168 -6.34 26.35 5.65
CA GLY A 168 -6.16 27.76 5.29
C GLY A 168 -7.49 28.46 5.09
N ASP A 169 -7.53 29.38 4.11
CA ASP A 169 -8.75 30.11 3.76
C ASP A 169 -9.48 29.55 2.53
N SER A 170 -8.86 28.59 1.83
CA SER A 170 -9.33 28.12 0.53
C SER A 170 -10.20 26.87 0.58
N LEU A 171 -10.01 25.99 1.56
CA LEU A 171 -10.75 24.74 1.64
C LEU A 171 -11.50 24.61 2.98
N HIS A 172 -12.81 24.52 2.88
CA HIS A 172 -13.69 24.30 4.02
C HIS A 172 -14.77 23.30 3.65
N GLY A 173 -14.83 22.16 4.35
CA GLY A 173 -15.74 21.07 3.99
C GLY A 173 -15.76 19.94 5.02
N ILE A 174 -16.40 18.85 4.63
CA ILE A 174 -16.56 17.64 5.44
C ILE A 174 -15.74 16.51 4.80
N VAL A 175 -14.95 15.81 5.61
CA VAL A 175 -14.16 14.66 5.16
C VAL A 175 -15.11 13.52 4.77
N ASP A 176 -15.11 13.14 3.50
CA ASP A 176 -15.93 12.05 2.98
C ASP A 176 -15.18 10.70 3.05
N HIS A 177 -13.93 10.69 2.59
CA HIS A 177 -13.12 9.49 2.56
C HIS A 177 -11.62 9.82 2.63
N ILE A 178 -10.88 9.07 3.45
CA ILE A 178 -9.42 9.13 3.50
C ILE A 178 -8.89 7.95 2.69
N GLY A 179 -8.35 8.24 1.51
CA GLY A 179 -7.77 7.24 0.63
C GLY A 179 -6.26 7.07 0.84
N LEU A 180 -5.66 6.13 0.10
CA LEU A 180 -4.23 5.82 0.23
C LEU A 180 -3.33 7.00 -0.14
N ARG A 181 -3.67 7.75 -1.20
CA ARG A 181 -2.88 8.88 -1.72
C ARG A 181 -3.53 10.23 -1.49
N SER A 182 -4.85 10.29 -1.46
CA SER A 182 -5.62 11.54 -1.37
C SER A 182 -6.84 11.36 -0.49
N THR A 183 -7.21 12.41 0.20
CA THR A 183 -8.43 12.53 0.98
C THR A 183 -9.47 13.29 0.18
N THR A 184 -10.71 12.77 0.15
CA THR A 184 -11.84 13.44 -0.47
C THR A 184 -12.55 14.28 0.58
N VAL A 185 -12.67 15.59 0.33
CA VAL A 185 -13.40 16.54 1.15
C VAL A 185 -14.58 17.06 0.34
N LYS A 186 -15.80 16.94 0.87
CA LYS A 186 -17.00 17.53 0.29
C LYS A 186 -17.17 18.97 0.78
N LEU A 187 -17.23 19.90 -0.15
CA LEU A 187 -17.58 21.29 0.15
C LEU A 187 -19.06 21.41 0.53
N PHE A 188 -19.49 22.56 0.99
CA PHE A 188 -20.90 22.77 1.41
C PHE A 188 -21.89 22.78 0.26
N ASP A 189 -21.42 22.98 -0.97
CA ASP A 189 -22.20 22.80 -2.21
C ASP A 189 -22.25 21.34 -2.67
N SER A 190 -21.73 20.40 -1.86
CA SER A 190 -21.61 18.96 -2.16
C SER A 190 -20.56 18.59 -3.21
N SER A 191 -19.78 19.54 -3.71
CA SER A 191 -18.69 19.25 -4.65
C SER A 191 -17.56 18.49 -3.96
N PRO A 192 -17.09 17.34 -4.51
CA PRO A 192 -15.94 16.64 -3.96
C PRO A 192 -14.64 17.31 -4.40
N VAL A 193 -13.75 17.55 -3.46
CA VAL A 193 -12.38 18.01 -3.69
C VAL A 193 -11.42 16.89 -3.27
N PHE A 194 -10.50 16.52 -4.16
CA PHE A 194 -9.47 15.53 -3.89
C PHE A 194 -8.18 16.23 -3.51
N VAL A 195 -7.81 16.12 -2.24
CA VAL A 195 -6.60 16.77 -1.70
C VAL A 195 -5.52 15.71 -1.49
N PRO A 196 -4.30 15.86 -2.03
CA PRO A 196 -3.19 14.97 -1.74
C PRO A 196 -2.94 14.87 -0.24
N ASN A 197 -2.71 13.65 0.27
CA ASN A 197 -2.50 13.47 1.71
C ASN A 197 -1.26 14.19 2.23
N ALA A 198 -0.21 14.33 1.39
CA ALA A 198 0.98 15.08 1.73
C ALA A 198 0.67 16.54 2.04
N ASP A 199 -0.19 17.17 1.23
CA ASP A 199 -0.60 18.56 1.44
C ASP A 199 -1.39 18.72 2.74
N LEU A 200 -2.25 17.74 3.08
CA LEU A 200 -3.01 17.72 4.34
C LEU A 200 -2.12 17.48 5.56
N SER A 201 -1.09 16.64 5.40
CA SER A 201 -0.15 16.35 6.48
C SER A 201 0.74 17.55 6.81
N ASP A 202 1.16 18.29 5.78
CA ASP A 202 2.04 19.45 5.91
C ASP A 202 1.26 20.75 6.27
N ALA A 203 -0.04 20.79 5.98
CA ALA A 203 -0.88 21.98 6.21
C ALA A 203 -1.34 22.11 7.67
N GLN A 204 -1.67 23.36 8.04
CA GLN A 204 -2.43 23.61 9.26
C GLN A 204 -3.90 23.29 9.01
N VAL A 205 -4.35 22.15 9.56
CA VAL A 205 -5.75 21.70 9.48
C VAL A 205 -6.46 22.09 10.77
N ILE A 206 -7.55 22.83 10.65
CA ILE A 206 -8.46 23.11 11.76
C ILE A 206 -9.58 22.11 11.71
N ASN A 207 -9.67 21.25 12.73
CA ASN A 207 -10.75 20.29 12.90
C ASN A 207 -11.85 20.88 13.79
N HIS A 208 -12.96 21.28 13.17
CA HIS A 208 -14.10 21.84 13.89
C HIS A 208 -14.95 20.78 14.63
N ALA A 209 -14.76 19.48 14.35
CA ALA A 209 -15.44 18.44 15.09
C ALA A 209 -14.84 18.19 16.48
N MET A 210 -13.57 18.60 16.68
CA MET A 210 -12.86 18.53 17.97
C MET A 210 -13.01 19.79 18.82
N MET A 211 -13.86 20.72 18.40
CA MET A 211 -14.05 21.98 19.11
C MET A 211 -14.91 21.76 20.35
N GLU A 212 -14.35 22.02 21.53
CA GLU A 212 -15.07 21.87 22.81
C GLU A 212 -16.04 23.03 23.06
N VAL A 213 -15.64 24.23 22.69
CA VAL A 213 -16.45 25.45 22.87
C VAL A 213 -16.47 26.26 21.58
N ARG A 214 -17.62 26.87 21.29
CA ARG A 214 -17.80 27.74 20.13
C ARG A 214 -17.77 29.20 20.54
N ARG A 215 -16.74 29.94 20.11
CA ARG A 215 -16.70 31.37 20.28
C ARG A 215 -17.70 32.02 19.34
N LEU A 216 -18.60 32.81 19.92
CA LEU A 216 -19.51 33.73 19.21
C LEU A 216 -18.95 35.15 19.32
N ASP A 217 -18.81 35.80 18.19
CA ASP A 217 -18.34 37.20 18.13
C ASP A 217 -19.37 37.98 17.31
N TRP A 218 -20.12 38.84 17.98
CA TRP A 218 -21.17 39.64 17.37
C TRP A 218 -20.88 41.13 17.53
N THR A 219 -20.96 41.86 16.44
CA THR A 219 -20.94 43.30 16.46
C THR A 219 -22.37 43.81 16.40
N ILE A 220 -22.83 44.44 17.47
CA ILE A 220 -24.17 45.03 17.56
C ILE A 220 -24.07 46.49 17.22
N ASN A 221 -24.68 46.91 16.13
CA ASN A 221 -24.71 48.30 15.70
C ASN A 221 -25.89 49.04 16.40
N LEU A 222 -25.58 50.13 17.01
CA LEU A 222 -26.57 50.98 17.68
C LEU A 222 -26.71 52.31 16.94
N THR A 223 -27.86 53.00 17.16
CA THR A 223 -28.09 54.31 16.57
C THR A 223 -27.24 55.38 17.26
N TYR A 224 -26.84 56.41 16.53
CA TYR A 224 -26.05 57.54 17.10
C TYR A 224 -26.78 58.34 18.19
N SER A 225 -28.10 58.17 18.32
CA SER A 225 -28.92 58.78 19.39
C SER A 225 -28.85 57.99 20.71
N THR A 226 -28.19 56.83 20.75
CA THR A 226 -28.09 56.00 21.97
C THR A 226 -27.18 56.71 22.99
N THR A 227 -27.68 56.96 24.17
CA THR A 227 -26.95 57.60 25.27
C THR A 227 -25.97 56.60 25.92
N ILE A 228 -24.96 57.13 26.63
CA ILE A 228 -23.97 56.30 27.36
C ILE A 228 -24.66 55.44 28.42
N ASP A 229 -25.71 55.91 29.08
CA ASP A 229 -26.42 55.15 30.10
C ASP A 229 -27.21 54.00 29.48
N GLN A 230 -27.81 54.21 28.30
CA GLN A 230 -28.45 53.14 27.53
C GLN A 230 -27.43 52.07 27.07
N LEU A 231 -26.24 52.50 26.62
CA LEU A 231 -25.16 51.58 26.26
C LEU A 231 -24.75 50.69 27.43
N LYS A 232 -24.57 51.25 28.62
CA LYS A 232 -24.22 50.50 29.83
C LYS A 232 -25.34 49.55 30.23
N ALA A 233 -26.61 49.98 30.16
CA ALA A 233 -27.74 49.11 30.47
C ALA A 233 -27.82 47.92 29.51
N ILE A 234 -27.70 48.14 28.18
CA ILE A 234 -27.70 47.08 27.19
C ILE A 234 -26.53 46.09 27.42
N SER A 235 -25.32 46.60 27.72
CA SER A 235 -24.16 45.73 28.00
C SER A 235 -24.39 44.88 29.24
N SER A 236 -24.93 45.46 30.32
CA SER A 236 -25.23 44.74 31.57
C SER A 236 -26.34 43.73 31.40
N ASP A 237 -27.39 44.04 30.63
CA ASP A 237 -28.50 43.12 30.37
C ASP A 237 -28.03 41.92 29.54
N ILE A 238 -27.18 42.14 28.52
CA ILE A 238 -26.59 41.07 27.71
C ILE A 238 -25.68 40.18 28.58
N GLU A 239 -24.81 40.80 29.41
CA GLU A 239 -23.91 40.06 30.30
C GLU A 239 -24.71 39.21 31.29
N THR A 240 -25.77 39.75 31.91
CA THR A 240 -26.65 39.04 32.83
C THR A 240 -27.36 37.89 32.10
N TYR A 241 -27.89 38.14 30.90
CA TYR A 241 -28.57 37.10 30.11
C TYR A 241 -27.64 35.95 29.75
N ILE A 242 -26.38 36.23 29.37
CA ILE A 242 -25.38 35.21 29.02
C ILE A 242 -24.94 34.43 30.25
N THR A 243 -24.73 35.13 31.40
CA THR A 243 -24.24 34.48 32.64
C THR A 243 -25.31 33.63 33.31
N ASP A 244 -26.58 34.00 33.18
CA ASP A 244 -27.69 33.24 33.75
C ASP A 244 -28.14 32.03 32.90
N ASP A 245 -27.69 31.93 31.65
CA ASP A 245 -28.01 30.80 30.77
C ASP A 245 -27.14 29.58 31.11
N LYS A 246 -27.76 28.56 31.74
CA LYS A 246 -27.10 27.32 32.15
C LYS A 246 -26.60 26.45 30.98
N ASN A 247 -26.96 26.79 29.74
CA ASN A 247 -26.52 26.06 28.54
C ASN A 247 -25.23 26.69 27.94
N LEU A 248 -24.77 27.81 28.48
CA LEU A 248 -23.51 28.42 28.10
C LEU A 248 -22.41 27.98 29.08
N PRO A 249 -21.19 27.59 28.57
CA PRO A 249 -20.11 27.13 29.41
C PRO A 249 -19.50 28.25 30.27
#